data_1e8c95acc7a7c2c723108b286c9640aa
#
_entry.id   1e8c95acc7a7c2c723108b286c9640aa
#
_cell.length_a   1.000
_cell.length_b   1.000
_cell.length_c   1.000
_cell.angle_alpha   90.00
_cell.angle_beta   90.00
_cell.angle_gamma   90.00
#
_symmetry.space_group_name_H-M   'P 1'
#
loop_
_entity.id
_entity.type
_entity.pdbx_description
1 polymer ?
#
loop_
_entity_poly.entity_id
_entity_poly.type
_entity_poly.pdbx_seq_one_letter_code
_entity_poly.pdbx_strand_id
1 'polypeptide(L)'
;MSEQPKEEKKQVEEKTKEESKKPDEEKTKEELIAEIKNLRIELEKLNEEKEMVEADNQMKAMNISFLEQTNVLQNNRINEYRKTIAQMKQEIEDLKKMKADEYFQKKDEETKEEEEEYNEEELKNAEVNKLKFAKDIAKNGPDYSGASQMFAVFKSLKGDVILAWPTKERSLELYDLEKETLIKSIKDAHSSEIYCVRHFVDIKSNSDLLITSSYDKSLKIWNIENNDKPLLTIENAHSNGFSFSPCILSNEKLSENYIISGADDESIKIFDFKGKFLDKQIKVGDYVNYLDAYYENEKGKIFIINGTSRGLKVHDFDDCSVYKTYYEKEPSPHAYIILHKNEEKNRMELIDADMKGFIRIWNFHTAKLLKTIKMETIVNGICLWDNRFLATSGRDANIKLVDLKSKKIINKLSGHEKETLSVKKINISKYGDCLVSLDRNGVIKLWSL
;
A
#
# COMPACT_ATOMS: atom_id res chain seq x y z
N MET A 1 -33.00 20.47 -10.27
CA MET A 1 -33.00 21.92 -10.00
C MET A 1 -33.08 22.59 -11.35
N SER A 2 -34.26 22.99 -11.75
CA SER A 2 -34.54 23.68 -13.01
C SER A 2 -35.63 24.68 -12.74
N GLU A 3 -35.19 25.86 -12.35
CA GLU A 3 -36.07 27.07 -12.34
C GLU A 3 -35.57 27.97 -13.45
N GLN A 4 -36.22 27.89 -14.61
CA GLN A 4 -36.37 28.99 -15.57
C GLN A 4 -37.31 28.53 -16.69
N PRO A 5 -38.59 28.80 -16.60
CA PRO A 5 -39.29 29.44 -17.69
C PRO A 5 -40.49 30.31 -17.22
N LYS A 6 -40.37 31.12 -16.14
CA LYS A 6 -41.48 32.00 -15.71
C LYS A 6 -41.33 33.47 -16.09
N GLU A 7 -40.14 33.91 -16.53
CA GLU A 7 -39.91 35.31 -16.89
C GLU A 7 -40.26 35.62 -18.35
N GLU A 8 -40.09 34.71 -19.29
CA GLU A 8 -40.43 34.97 -20.70
C GLU A 8 -41.93 35.08 -20.98
N LYS A 9 -42.79 34.37 -20.23
CA LYS A 9 -44.24 34.52 -20.38
C LYS A 9 -44.80 35.87 -19.91
N LYS A 10 -44.17 36.55 -18.98
CA LYS A 10 -44.59 37.88 -18.49
C LYS A 10 -44.21 39.00 -19.47
N GLN A 11 -43.13 38.89 -20.21
CA GLN A 11 -42.71 39.91 -21.19
C GLN A 11 -43.53 39.87 -22.49
N VAL A 12 -44.07 38.70 -22.87
CA VAL A 12 -44.95 38.60 -24.05
C VAL A 12 -46.37 39.11 -23.75
N GLU A 13 -46.88 38.91 -22.54
CA GLU A 13 -48.20 39.46 -22.13
C GLU A 13 -48.21 40.99 -21.89
N GLU A 14 -47.09 41.61 -21.53
CA GLU A 14 -47.01 43.07 -21.38
C GLU A 14 -46.84 43.79 -22.73
N LYS A 15 -46.20 43.20 -23.73
CA LYS A 15 -46.08 43.80 -25.06
C LYS A 15 -47.37 43.78 -25.87
N THR A 16 -48.29 42.85 -25.60
CA THR A 16 -49.62 42.81 -26.28
C THR A 16 -50.65 43.77 -25.67
N LYS A 17 -50.36 44.42 -24.56
CA LYS A 17 -51.31 45.37 -23.91
C LYS A 17 -51.02 46.84 -24.23
N GLU A 18 -49.91 47.22 -24.81
CA GLU A 18 -49.56 48.62 -25.14
C GLU A 18 -49.88 49.07 -26.58
N GLU A 19 -50.23 48.19 -27.49
CA GLU A 19 -50.54 48.54 -28.90
C GLU A 19 -52.00 48.76 -29.20
N SER A 20 -52.92 48.76 -28.24
CA SER A 20 -54.34 48.94 -28.51
C SER A 20 -54.91 50.26 -27.97
N LYS A 21 -54.38 51.41 -28.43
CA LYS A 21 -55.05 52.70 -28.34
C LYS A 21 -54.47 53.72 -29.31
N LYS A 22 -54.90 53.68 -30.56
CA LYS A 22 -55.04 54.87 -31.43
C LYS A 22 -56.40 54.81 -32.14
N PRO A 23 -57.08 55.93 -32.30
CA PRO A 23 -58.43 55.94 -32.87
C PRO A 23 -58.33 55.61 -34.38
N ASP A 24 -59.32 54.81 -34.83
CA ASP A 24 -59.51 54.47 -36.25
C ASP A 24 -59.81 55.75 -37.03
N GLU A 25 -58.86 56.27 -37.79
CA GLU A 25 -59.19 57.16 -38.90
C GLU A 25 -59.93 56.31 -39.94
N GLU A 26 -60.99 56.82 -40.54
CA GLU A 26 -61.88 56.17 -41.48
C GLU A 26 -61.07 55.53 -42.64
N LYS A 27 -60.74 54.25 -42.54
CA LYS A 27 -60.19 53.47 -43.66
C LYS A 27 -61.30 53.29 -44.68
N THR A 28 -60.94 53.46 -45.96
CA THR A 28 -61.84 53.14 -47.06
C THR A 28 -62.23 51.66 -47.09
N LYS A 29 -63.37 51.31 -47.61
CA LYS A 29 -63.80 49.90 -47.67
C LYS A 29 -62.80 49.00 -48.39
N GLU A 30 -62.02 49.53 -49.33
CA GLU A 30 -60.97 48.81 -50.10
C GLU A 30 -59.75 48.54 -49.21
N GLU A 31 -59.31 49.46 -48.38
CA GLU A 31 -58.23 49.31 -47.43
C GLU A 31 -58.56 48.28 -46.35
N LEU A 32 -59.75 48.25 -45.84
CA LEU A 32 -60.17 47.21 -44.86
C LEU A 32 -60.23 45.82 -45.52
N ILE A 33 -60.66 45.74 -46.77
CA ILE A 33 -60.66 44.46 -47.53
C ILE A 33 -59.19 43.94 -47.74
N ALA A 34 -58.26 44.86 -48.05
CA ALA A 34 -56.82 44.48 -48.18
C ALA A 34 -56.21 44.03 -46.87
N GLU A 35 -56.53 44.70 -45.75
CA GLU A 35 -56.09 44.33 -44.41
C GLU A 35 -56.66 42.98 -43.97
N ILE A 36 -57.95 42.72 -44.21
CA ILE A 36 -58.52 41.37 -43.97
C ILE A 36 -57.86 40.29 -44.79
N LYS A 37 -57.47 40.53 -46.04
CA LYS A 37 -56.74 39.59 -46.84
C LYS A 37 -55.36 39.32 -46.27
N ASN A 38 -54.64 40.34 -45.90
CA ASN A 38 -53.31 40.19 -45.28
C ASN A 38 -53.35 39.43 -43.94
N LEU A 39 -54.31 39.78 -43.09
CA LEU A 39 -54.53 39.06 -41.80
C LEU A 39 -54.92 37.57 -42.02
N ARG A 40 -55.66 37.27 -43.05
CA ARG A 40 -55.97 35.87 -43.40
C ARG A 40 -54.70 35.08 -43.83
N ILE A 41 -53.82 35.67 -44.63
CA ILE A 41 -52.55 35.05 -45.05
C ILE A 41 -51.64 34.87 -43.82
N GLU A 42 -51.61 35.86 -42.94
CA GLU A 42 -50.81 35.77 -41.69
C GLU A 42 -51.37 34.69 -40.76
N LEU A 43 -52.70 34.61 -40.64
CA LEU A 43 -53.36 33.57 -39.84
C LEU A 43 -53.13 32.16 -40.38
N GLU A 44 -53.15 31.99 -41.71
CA GLU A 44 -52.79 30.71 -42.35
C GLU A 44 -51.34 30.32 -42.04
N LYS A 45 -50.38 31.23 -42.19
CA LYS A 45 -48.97 30.97 -41.82
C LYS A 45 -48.79 30.60 -40.36
N LEU A 46 -49.42 31.32 -39.45
CA LEU A 46 -49.38 31.03 -38.03
C LEU A 46 -50.01 29.67 -37.68
N ASN A 47 -51.06 29.28 -38.41
CA ASN A 47 -51.65 27.96 -38.22
C ASN A 47 -50.72 26.84 -38.74
N GLU A 48 -50.04 27.03 -39.89
CA GLU A 48 -49.04 26.07 -40.38
C GLU A 48 -47.84 25.96 -39.43
N GLU A 49 -47.35 27.09 -38.89
CA GLU A 49 -46.30 27.10 -37.91
C GLU A 49 -46.70 26.39 -36.63
N LYS A 50 -47.95 26.60 -36.17
CA LYS A 50 -48.53 25.91 -35.01
C LYS A 50 -48.58 24.40 -35.21
N GLU A 51 -49.06 23.94 -36.36
CA GLU A 51 -49.11 22.52 -36.70
C GLU A 51 -47.71 21.88 -36.74
N MET A 52 -46.69 22.59 -37.27
CA MET A 52 -45.30 22.12 -37.28
C MET A 52 -44.76 22.02 -35.85
N VAL A 53 -45.05 23.01 -34.98
CA VAL A 53 -44.62 22.98 -33.56
C VAL A 53 -45.31 21.86 -32.80
N GLU A 54 -46.60 21.62 -33.06
CA GLU A 54 -47.34 20.52 -32.44
C GLU A 54 -46.78 19.15 -32.89
N ALA A 55 -46.43 18.98 -34.16
CA ALA A 55 -45.81 17.77 -34.68
C ALA A 55 -44.39 17.53 -34.12
N ASP A 56 -43.57 18.60 -33.99
CA ASP A 56 -42.26 18.52 -33.38
C ASP A 56 -42.35 18.16 -31.90
N ASN A 57 -43.31 18.74 -31.15
CA ASN A 57 -43.55 18.39 -29.77
C ASN A 57 -44.03 16.95 -29.57
N GLN A 58 -44.89 16.45 -30.46
CA GLN A 58 -45.30 15.04 -30.45
C GLN A 58 -44.10 14.11 -30.73
N MET A 59 -43.25 14.44 -31.68
CA MET A 59 -42.03 13.66 -31.99
C MET A 59 -41.07 13.67 -30.81
N LYS A 60 -40.85 14.81 -30.15
CA LYS A 60 -40.03 14.91 -28.91
C LYS A 60 -40.61 14.08 -27.78
N ALA A 61 -41.92 14.11 -27.57
CA ALA A 61 -42.58 13.28 -26.55
C ALA A 61 -42.41 11.78 -26.83
N MET A 62 -42.50 11.33 -28.08
CA MET A 62 -42.26 9.95 -28.48
C MET A 62 -40.79 9.54 -28.24
N ASN A 63 -39.84 10.42 -28.57
CA ASN A 63 -38.41 10.17 -28.33
C ASN A 63 -38.10 10.06 -26.83
N ILE A 64 -38.65 10.92 -26.00
CA ILE A 64 -38.52 10.85 -24.53
C ILE A 64 -39.04 9.53 -24.02
N SER A 65 -40.27 9.14 -24.42
CA SER A 65 -40.86 7.86 -23.99
C SER A 65 -39.99 6.64 -24.42
N PHE A 66 -39.45 6.67 -25.63
CA PHE A 66 -38.55 5.62 -26.12
C PHE A 66 -37.27 5.56 -25.28
N LEU A 67 -36.65 6.70 -24.96
CA LEU A 67 -35.46 6.78 -24.10
C LEU A 67 -35.74 6.29 -22.67
N GLU A 68 -36.89 6.62 -22.11
CA GLU A 68 -37.31 6.15 -20.79
C GLU A 68 -37.46 4.63 -20.77
N GLN A 69 -38.14 4.05 -21.77
CA GLN A 69 -38.27 2.60 -21.90
C GLN A 69 -36.91 1.91 -22.07
N THR A 70 -36.01 2.48 -22.88
CA THR A 70 -34.66 1.98 -23.05
C THR A 70 -33.85 2.01 -21.76
N ASN A 71 -33.95 3.10 -21.01
CA ASN A 71 -33.30 3.24 -19.69
C ASN A 71 -33.83 2.21 -18.68
N VAL A 72 -35.13 1.95 -18.64
CA VAL A 72 -35.71 0.93 -17.77
C VAL A 72 -35.17 -0.46 -18.14
N LEU A 73 -35.09 -0.81 -19.42
CA LEU A 73 -34.54 -2.08 -19.88
C LEU A 73 -33.05 -2.22 -19.56
N GLN A 74 -32.26 -1.15 -19.74
CA GLN A 74 -30.84 -1.16 -19.37
C GLN A 74 -30.65 -1.32 -17.87
N ASN A 75 -31.43 -0.61 -17.05
CA ASN A 75 -31.36 -0.73 -15.59
C ASN A 75 -31.74 -2.12 -15.11
N ASN A 76 -32.74 -2.76 -15.72
CA ASN A 76 -33.09 -4.14 -15.40
C ASN A 76 -31.94 -5.10 -15.72
N ARG A 77 -31.29 -4.97 -16.89
CA ARG A 77 -30.12 -5.77 -17.25
C ARG A 77 -28.95 -5.55 -16.30
N ILE A 78 -28.68 -4.28 -15.93
CA ILE A 78 -27.63 -3.96 -14.94
C ILE A 78 -27.93 -4.64 -13.59
N ASN A 79 -29.18 -4.65 -13.16
CA ASN A 79 -29.56 -5.30 -11.91
C ASN A 79 -29.44 -6.84 -11.99
N GLU A 80 -29.73 -7.44 -13.10
CA GLU A 80 -29.48 -8.87 -13.36
C GLU A 80 -27.99 -9.20 -13.31
N TYR A 81 -27.16 -8.40 -13.99
CA TYR A 81 -25.70 -8.56 -13.93
C TYR A 81 -25.16 -8.41 -12.50
N ARG A 82 -25.66 -7.42 -11.73
CA ARG A 82 -25.28 -7.25 -10.33
C ARG A 82 -25.61 -8.48 -9.48
N LYS A 83 -26.77 -9.09 -9.68
CA LYS A 83 -27.16 -10.34 -8.99
C LYS A 83 -26.23 -11.49 -9.38
N THR A 84 -25.96 -11.66 -10.66
CA THR A 84 -25.05 -12.72 -11.15
C THR A 84 -23.64 -12.52 -10.61
N ILE A 85 -23.11 -11.29 -10.60
CA ILE A 85 -21.80 -10.97 -10.00
C ILE A 85 -21.77 -11.29 -8.50
N ALA A 86 -22.84 -10.99 -7.79
CA ALA A 86 -22.93 -11.31 -6.36
C ALA A 86 -22.93 -12.82 -6.09
N GLN A 87 -23.66 -13.58 -6.91
CA GLN A 87 -23.66 -15.04 -6.84
C GLN A 87 -22.27 -15.64 -7.15
N MET A 88 -21.64 -15.20 -8.25
CA MET A 88 -20.30 -15.66 -8.60
C MET A 88 -19.25 -15.30 -7.53
N LYS A 89 -19.36 -14.12 -6.89
CA LYS A 89 -18.49 -13.76 -5.78
C LYS A 89 -18.68 -14.70 -4.59
N GLN A 90 -19.90 -15.07 -4.26
CA GLN A 90 -20.18 -16.02 -3.19
C GLN A 90 -19.63 -17.41 -3.53
N GLU A 91 -19.86 -17.92 -4.73
CA GLU A 91 -19.31 -19.20 -5.18
C GLU A 91 -17.77 -19.23 -5.14
N ILE A 92 -17.12 -18.13 -5.55
CA ILE A 92 -15.66 -18.00 -5.46
C ILE A 92 -15.19 -18.07 -3.99
N GLU A 93 -15.91 -17.42 -3.08
CA GLU A 93 -15.55 -17.42 -1.66
C GLU A 93 -15.75 -18.81 -1.04
N ASP A 94 -16.84 -19.49 -1.40
CA ASP A 94 -17.13 -20.86 -0.96
C ASP A 94 -16.09 -21.85 -1.51
N LEU A 95 -15.70 -21.72 -2.79
CA LEU A 95 -14.63 -22.54 -3.38
C LEU A 95 -13.27 -22.28 -2.74
N LYS A 96 -12.96 -21.04 -2.38
CA LYS A 96 -11.73 -20.71 -1.65
C LYS A 96 -11.73 -21.36 -0.27
N LYS A 97 -12.87 -21.31 0.43
CA LYS A 97 -13.04 -21.94 1.73
C LYS A 97 -12.90 -23.46 1.64
N MET A 98 -13.57 -24.11 0.68
CA MET A 98 -13.44 -25.55 0.43
C MET A 98 -11.99 -25.95 0.11
N LYS A 99 -11.29 -25.20 -0.76
CA LYS A 99 -9.87 -25.45 -1.06
C LYS A 99 -8.98 -25.26 0.17
N ALA A 100 -9.26 -24.28 1.00
CA ALA A 100 -8.54 -24.09 2.25
C ALA A 100 -8.78 -25.27 3.21
N ASP A 101 -10.03 -25.70 3.37
CA ASP A 101 -10.40 -26.82 4.24
C ASP A 101 -9.80 -28.14 3.73
N GLU A 102 -9.87 -28.44 2.43
CA GLU A 102 -9.18 -29.61 1.83
C GLU A 102 -7.68 -29.55 1.99
N TYR A 103 -7.09 -28.36 1.83
CA TYR A 103 -5.67 -28.17 2.02
C TYR A 103 -5.27 -28.40 3.48
N PHE A 104 -6.05 -27.92 4.44
CA PHE A 104 -5.80 -28.16 5.86
C PHE A 104 -6.08 -29.60 6.27
N GLN A 105 -7.09 -30.28 5.73
CA GLN A 105 -7.33 -31.69 6.01
C GLN A 105 -6.22 -32.60 5.48
N LYS A 106 -5.76 -32.41 4.24
CA LYS A 106 -4.60 -33.14 3.71
C LYS A 106 -3.31 -32.88 4.49
N LYS A 107 -3.21 -31.70 5.11
CA LYS A 107 -2.03 -31.28 5.87
C LYS A 107 -1.98 -31.84 7.28
N ASP A 108 -3.11 -32.04 7.92
CA ASP A 108 -3.16 -32.71 9.24
C ASP A 108 -2.70 -34.17 9.13
N GLU A 109 -2.76 -34.78 7.91
CA GLU A 109 -2.23 -36.12 7.62
C GLU A 109 -0.73 -36.11 7.21
N GLU A 110 -0.21 -35.03 6.59
CA GLU A 110 1.17 -34.93 6.08
C GLU A 110 2.15 -34.14 6.98
N THR A 111 1.68 -33.37 7.95
CA THR A 111 2.54 -32.53 8.80
C THR A 111 2.83 -33.20 10.14
N LYS A 112 3.71 -34.18 10.14
CA LYS A 112 4.72 -34.17 11.21
C LYS A 112 5.58 -32.95 10.96
N GLU A 113 5.44 -31.88 11.78
CA GLU A 113 6.43 -30.80 11.85
C GLU A 113 7.78 -31.48 12.00
N GLU A 114 8.78 -31.02 11.24
CA GLU A 114 10.14 -31.52 11.38
C GLU A 114 10.58 -31.19 12.82
N GLU A 115 10.48 -32.17 13.73
CA GLU A 115 11.08 -32.08 15.06
C GLU A 115 12.58 -32.24 14.87
N GLU A 116 13.29 -31.13 14.92
CA GLU A 116 14.75 -31.15 14.92
C GLU A 116 15.22 -31.41 16.35
N GLU A 117 16.02 -32.45 16.55
CA GLU A 117 16.72 -32.66 17.82
C GLU A 117 17.62 -31.45 18.11
N TYR A 118 17.51 -30.89 19.31
CA TYR A 118 18.36 -29.78 19.77
C TYR A 118 18.99 -30.13 21.12
N ASN A 119 20.20 -29.60 21.35
CA ASN A 119 20.91 -29.77 22.60
C ASN A 119 20.66 -28.52 23.51
N GLU A 120 20.10 -28.70 24.69
CA GLU A 120 19.84 -27.61 25.64
C GLU A 120 21.12 -26.90 26.13
N GLU A 121 22.24 -27.62 26.16
CA GLU A 121 23.53 -27.05 26.57
C GLU A 121 24.09 -26.11 25.47
N GLU A 122 23.91 -26.47 24.20
CA GLU A 122 24.23 -25.57 23.08
C GLU A 122 23.40 -24.28 23.15
N LEU A 123 22.11 -24.38 23.48
CA LEU A 123 21.24 -23.22 23.61
C LEU A 123 21.72 -22.27 24.72
N LYS A 124 22.08 -22.81 25.88
CA LYS A 124 22.59 -22.01 27.00
C LYS A 124 23.88 -21.28 26.69
N ASN A 125 24.75 -21.92 25.86
CA ASN A 125 26.06 -21.38 25.50
C ASN A 125 26.05 -20.55 24.21
N ALA A 126 24.90 -20.40 23.51
CA ALA A 126 24.81 -19.61 22.31
C ALA A 126 25.23 -18.15 22.56
N GLU A 127 26.06 -17.60 21.67
CA GLU A 127 26.57 -16.21 21.79
C GLU A 127 25.45 -15.19 21.93
N VAL A 128 24.35 -15.39 21.21
CA VAL A 128 23.19 -14.51 21.26
C VAL A 128 22.61 -14.33 22.67
N ASN A 129 22.83 -15.29 23.59
CA ASN A 129 22.44 -15.18 25.01
C ASN A 129 23.30 -14.20 25.82
N LYS A 130 24.46 -13.80 25.30
CA LYS A 130 25.35 -12.84 25.94
C LYS A 130 24.97 -11.39 25.63
N LEU A 131 24.05 -11.18 24.68
CA LEU A 131 23.57 -9.85 24.32
C LEU A 131 22.99 -9.11 25.52
N LYS A 132 23.41 -7.86 25.70
CA LYS A 132 22.97 -6.97 26.77
C LYS A 132 22.88 -5.54 26.27
N PHE A 133 22.19 -4.68 27.03
CA PHE A 133 22.14 -3.26 26.76
C PHE A 133 23.55 -2.65 26.77
N ALA A 134 23.90 -1.95 25.70
CA ALA A 134 25.16 -1.25 25.55
C ALA A 134 24.97 0.26 25.80
N LYS A 135 24.08 0.91 25.06
CA LYS A 135 23.83 2.36 25.18
C LYS A 135 22.55 2.81 24.49
N ASP A 136 22.06 4.00 24.87
CA ASP A 136 21.10 4.77 24.07
C ASP A 136 21.85 5.47 22.93
N ILE A 137 21.29 5.42 21.71
CA ILE A 137 21.83 6.13 20.54
C ILE A 137 21.10 7.45 20.35
N ALA A 138 19.77 7.43 20.40
CA ALA A 138 18.91 8.60 20.18
C ALA A 138 17.64 8.51 21.01
N LYS A 139 16.98 9.68 21.22
CA LYS A 139 15.69 9.81 21.92
C LYS A 139 14.68 10.70 21.16
N ASN A 140 14.94 10.96 19.90
CA ASN A 140 14.14 11.83 19.03
C ASN A 140 13.53 11.08 17.85
N GLY A 141 13.54 9.76 17.89
CA GLY A 141 12.91 8.93 16.86
C GLY A 141 11.38 9.13 16.83
N PRO A 142 10.70 8.52 15.87
CA PRO A 142 9.25 8.62 15.75
C PRO A 142 8.54 7.96 16.94
N ASP A 143 7.40 8.53 17.33
CA ASP A 143 6.60 8.07 18.49
C ASP A 143 5.24 7.48 18.11
N TYR A 144 5.06 7.15 16.85
CA TYR A 144 3.84 6.55 16.31
C TYR A 144 4.04 5.07 15.97
N SER A 145 2.98 4.29 16.09
CA SER A 145 2.97 2.86 15.74
C SER A 145 2.39 2.63 14.34
N GLY A 146 2.79 1.56 13.70
CA GLY A 146 2.16 1.10 12.45
C GLY A 146 3.10 0.78 11.30
N ALA A 147 4.40 1.10 11.42
CA ALA A 147 5.37 0.71 10.40
C ALA A 147 6.49 -0.14 11.00
N SER A 148 6.74 -1.29 10.41
CA SER A 148 7.79 -2.22 10.85
C SER A 148 9.19 -1.81 10.38
N GLN A 149 9.30 -0.84 9.48
CA GLN A 149 10.55 -0.42 8.84
C GLN A 149 10.87 1.05 9.09
N MET A 150 10.78 1.45 10.37
CA MET A 150 10.91 2.85 10.79
C MET A 150 12.35 3.37 10.77
N PHE A 151 13.33 2.51 10.65
CA PHE A 151 14.73 2.91 10.51
C PHE A 151 15.51 1.92 9.66
N ALA A 152 16.60 2.36 9.08
CA ALA A 152 17.56 1.54 8.38
C ALA A 152 18.89 1.51 9.14
N VAL A 153 19.52 0.33 9.23
CA VAL A 153 20.91 0.18 9.66
C VAL A 153 21.62 -0.67 8.63
N PHE A 154 22.79 -0.22 8.18
CA PHE A 154 23.51 -0.83 7.08
C PHE A 154 24.99 -0.48 7.08
N LYS A 155 25.77 -1.31 6.40
CA LYS A 155 27.16 -1.00 6.05
C LYS A 155 27.17 -0.34 4.67
N SER A 156 27.69 0.88 4.58
CA SER A 156 27.77 1.60 3.32
C SER A 156 28.82 0.99 2.39
N LEU A 157 28.78 1.35 1.11
CA LEU A 157 29.78 0.96 0.12
C LEU A 157 31.20 1.43 0.50
N LYS A 158 31.30 2.51 1.29
CA LYS A 158 32.57 3.03 1.84
C LYS A 158 33.03 2.30 3.10
N GLY A 159 32.18 1.41 3.63
CA GLY A 159 32.50 0.64 4.84
C GLY A 159 32.01 1.28 6.14
N ASP A 160 31.42 2.49 6.12
CA ASP A 160 30.85 3.13 7.30
C ASP A 160 29.59 2.37 7.74
N VAL A 161 29.37 2.26 9.05
CA VAL A 161 28.18 1.61 9.62
C VAL A 161 27.16 2.69 9.98
N ILE A 162 26.14 2.81 9.16
CA ILE A 162 25.18 3.91 9.23
C ILE A 162 23.85 3.46 9.79
N LEU A 163 23.32 4.25 10.72
CA LEU A 163 21.94 4.22 11.18
C LEU A 163 21.21 5.45 10.62
N ALA A 164 20.09 5.23 9.93
CA ALA A 164 19.23 6.29 9.39
C ALA A 164 17.83 6.15 9.99
N TRP A 165 17.28 7.24 10.57
CA TRP A 165 15.95 7.22 11.17
C TRP A 165 15.23 8.57 10.99
N PRO A 166 13.88 8.57 10.94
CA PRO A 166 13.12 9.80 10.96
C PRO A 166 13.00 10.33 12.40
N THR A 167 12.87 11.63 12.54
CA THR A 167 12.58 12.28 13.83
C THR A 167 11.11 12.68 13.93
N LYS A 168 10.66 13.03 15.14
CA LYS A 168 9.33 13.63 15.39
C LYS A 168 9.14 14.95 14.63
N GLU A 169 10.22 15.67 14.37
CA GLU A 169 10.24 16.92 13.60
C GLU A 169 10.30 16.69 12.08
N ARG A 170 10.05 15.47 11.61
CA ARG A 170 10.03 15.11 10.19
C ARG A 170 11.37 15.29 9.48
N SER A 171 12.45 15.31 10.25
CA SER A 171 13.81 15.26 9.74
C SER A 171 14.24 13.82 9.52
N LEU A 172 15.22 13.61 8.65
CA LEU A 172 15.91 12.34 8.46
C LEU A 172 17.32 12.47 8.98
N GLU A 173 17.68 11.69 9.99
CA GLU A 173 19.00 11.72 10.61
C GLU A 173 19.82 10.50 10.21
N LEU A 174 21.12 10.73 9.97
CA LEU A 174 22.11 9.71 9.65
C LEU A 174 23.22 9.78 10.69
N TYR A 175 23.54 8.64 11.31
CA TYR A 175 24.52 8.51 12.38
C TYR A 175 25.52 7.40 12.05
N ASP A 176 26.80 7.69 12.23
CA ASP A 176 27.88 6.71 12.11
C ASP A 176 28.01 5.96 13.45
N LEU A 177 27.71 4.67 13.42
CA LEU A 177 27.76 3.81 14.60
C LEU A 177 29.17 3.45 15.02
N GLU A 178 30.15 3.48 14.10
CA GLU A 178 31.56 3.25 14.39
C GLU A 178 32.21 4.46 15.04
N LYS A 179 31.97 5.66 14.48
CA LYS A 179 32.50 6.92 14.96
C LYS A 179 31.66 7.52 16.10
N GLU A 180 30.47 7.00 16.31
CA GLU A 180 29.49 7.47 17.30
C GLU A 180 29.13 8.95 17.10
N THR A 181 28.97 9.40 15.86
CA THR A 181 28.71 10.79 15.50
C THR A 181 27.53 10.94 14.55
N LEU A 182 26.77 12.02 14.70
CA LEU A 182 25.76 12.41 13.74
C LEU A 182 26.46 12.91 12.46
N ILE A 183 26.20 12.24 11.34
CA ILE A 183 26.80 12.59 10.03
C ILE A 183 25.97 13.69 9.38
N LYS A 184 24.64 13.54 9.41
CA LYS A 184 23.72 14.40 8.66
C LYS A 184 22.36 14.48 9.34
N SER A 185 21.74 15.67 9.23
CA SER A 185 20.36 15.90 9.62
C SER A 185 19.64 16.64 8.49
N ILE A 186 18.83 15.95 7.73
CA ILE A 186 18.02 16.52 6.64
C ILE A 186 16.75 17.06 7.26
N LYS A 187 16.67 18.39 7.41
CA LYS A 187 15.50 19.06 7.97
C LYS A 187 14.36 19.08 6.98
N ASP A 188 13.11 19.00 7.51
CA ASP A 188 11.90 19.02 6.70
C ASP A 188 11.96 18.03 5.52
N ALA A 189 12.51 16.83 5.78
CA ALA A 189 12.64 15.78 4.77
C ALA A 189 11.30 15.45 4.10
N HIS A 190 10.22 15.53 4.88
CA HIS A 190 8.83 15.41 4.43
C HIS A 190 7.95 16.47 5.09
N SER A 191 6.78 16.75 4.50
CA SER A 191 5.82 17.69 5.08
C SER A 191 4.94 17.07 6.17
N SER A 192 4.98 15.74 6.33
CA SER A 192 4.30 15.00 7.40
C SER A 192 5.19 13.87 7.94
N GLU A 193 4.65 13.03 8.85
CA GLU A 193 5.37 11.94 9.51
C GLU A 193 5.94 10.95 8.49
N ILE A 194 7.16 10.48 8.75
CA ILE A 194 7.88 9.53 7.90
C ILE A 194 7.65 8.12 8.45
N TYR A 195 6.98 7.27 7.68
CA TYR A 195 6.60 5.92 8.11
C TYR A 195 7.63 4.83 7.84
N CYS A 196 8.44 5.01 6.80
CA CYS A 196 9.41 4.01 6.40
C CYS A 196 10.72 4.67 6.00
N VAL A 197 11.81 4.03 6.41
CA VAL A 197 13.17 4.32 5.95
C VAL A 197 13.83 3.01 5.61
N ARG A 198 14.18 2.80 4.34
CA ARG A 198 14.90 1.61 3.88
C ARG A 198 16.14 2.02 3.09
N HIS A 199 17.21 1.26 3.29
CA HIS A 199 18.43 1.37 2.53
C HIS A 199 18.45 0.39 1.36
N PHE A 200 19.04 0.79 0.26
CA PHE A 200 19.41 -0.05 -0.85
C PHE A 200 20.66 0.47 -1.56
N VAL A 201 21.34 -0.42 -2.25
CA VAL A 201 22.48 -0.07 -3.10
C VAL A 201 21.98 0.03 -4.53
N ASP A 202 22.12 1.21 -5.14
CA ASP A 202 21.98 1.32 -6.58
C ASP A 202 23.25 0.80 -7.26
N ILE A 203 23.18 -0.42 -7.79
CA ILE A 203 24.29 -1.09 -8.43
C ILE A 203 24.79 -0.32 -9.65
N LYS A 204 23.88 0.38 -10.36
CA LYS A 204 24.22 1.11 -11.59
C LYS A 204 25.00 2.38 -11.33
N SER A 205 24.62 3.14 -10.33
CA SER A 205 25.32 4.37 -9.94
C SER A 205 26.39 4.12 -8.87
N ASN A 206 26.51 2.88 -8.36
CA ASN A 206 27.38 2.50 -7.25
C ASN A 206 27.20 3.45 -6.05
N SER A 207 25.95 3.65 -5.64
CA SER A 207 25.59 4.60 -4.60
C SER A 207 24.72 3.99 -3.53
N ASP A 208 24.95 4.38 -2.28
CA ASP A 208 24.04 4.09 -1.16
C ASP A 208 22.87 5.06 -1.18
N LEU A 209 21.67 4.52 -1.27
CA LEU A 209 20.44 5.29 -1.34
C LEU A 209 19.48 4.89 -0.22
N LEU A 210 18.67 5.87 0.21
CA LEU A 210 17.54 5.62 1.11
C LEU A 210 16.24 5.90 0.36
N ILE A 211 15.23 5.07 0.60
CA ILE A 211 13.84 5.38 0.25
C ILE A 211 13.07 5.68 1.52
N THR A 212 12.28 6.74 1.49
CA THR A 212 11.36 7.11 2.56
C THR A 212 9.95 7.21 2.05
N SER A 213 8.98 6.87 2.90
CA SER A 213 7.57 7.14 2.68
C SER A 213 6.98 7.90 3.84
N SER A 214 5.96 8.74 3.56
CA SER A 214 5.38 9.66 4.53
C SER A 214 3.86 9.74 4.42
N TYR A 215 3.25 10.21 5.49
CA TYR A 215 1.84 10.64 5.54
C TYR A 215 1.51 11.76 4.56
N ASP A 216 2.53 12.47 4.03
CA ASP A 216 2.36 13.45 2.96
C ASP A 216 2.06 12.82 1.59
N LYS A 217 1.93 11.49 1.52
CA LYS A 217 1.63 10.67 0.34
C LYS A 217 2.77 10.64 -0.69
N SER A 218 3.94 11.12 -0.33
CA SER A 218 5.11 11.08 -1.20
C SER A 218 6.06 9.93 -0.87
N LEU A 219 6.76 9.47 -1.89
CA LEU A 219 7.95 8.63 -1.78
C LEU A 219 9.15 9.49 -2.18
N LYS A 220 10.21 9.46 -1.39
CA LYS A 220 11.44 10.19 -1.72
C LYS A 220 12.64 9.26 -1.68
N ILE A 221 13.55 9.46 -2.63
CA ILE A 221 14.83 8.76 -2.71
C ILE A 221 15.93 9.77 -2.40
N TRP A 222 16.83 9.38 -1.51
CA TRP A 222 17.92 10.21 -1.02
C TRP A 222 19.25 9.52 -1.32
N ASN A 223 20.21 10.24 -1.86
CA ASN A 223 21.59 9.80 -1.87
C ASN A 223 22.24 10.26 -0.57
N ILE A 224 22.79 9.33 0.21
CA ILE A 224 23.36 9.63 1.53
C ILE A 224 24.60 10.54 1.46
N GLU A 225 25.29 10.55 0.32
CA GLU A 225 26.52 11.32 0.10
C GLU A 225 26.26 12.72 -0.46
N ASN A 226 25.11 12.93 -1.10
CA ASN A 226 24.80 14.19 -1.77
C ASN A 226 24.02 15.15 -0.87
N ASN A 227 23.58 16.27 -1.44
CA ASN A 227 22.86 17.37 -0.81
C ASN A 227 21.64 16.91 0.01
N ASP A 228 21.11 17.81 0.85
CA ASP A 228 19.90 17.61 1.66
C ASP A 228 18.60 17.64 0.81
N LYS A 229 18.73 17.47 -0.50
CA LYS A 229 17.59 17.37 -1.43
C LYS A 229 17.39 15.93 -1.88
N PRO A 230 16.14 15.48 -2.00
CA PRO A 230 15.87 14.17 -2.54
C PRO A 230 16.35 14.08 -3.99
N LEU A 231 16.90 12.91 -4.35
CA LEU A 231 17.26 12.58 -5.73
C LEU A 231 16.01 12.43 -6.60
N LEU A 232 14.95 11.89 -6.01
CA LEU A 232 13.65 11.70 -6.63
C LEU A 232 12.53 11.93 -5.61
N THR A 233 11.44 12.57 -6.06
CA THR A 233 10.19 12.67 -5.32
C THR A 233 9.05 12.18 -6.21
N ILE A 234 8.26 11.24 -5.70
CA ILE A 234 7.01 10.79 -6.32
C ILE A 234 5.89 11.32 -5.44
N GLU A 235 5.27 12.41 -5.89
CA GLU A 235 4.13 13.01 -5.20
C GLU A 235 2.86 12.20 -5.47
N ASN A 236 1.98 12.07 -4.46
CA ASN A 236 0.71 11.35 -4.58
C ASN A 236 0.89 9.95 -5.18
N ALA A 237 1.91 9.22 -4.74
CA ALA A 237 2.19 7.86 -5.19
C ALA A 237 0.95 6.95 -5.08
N HIS A 238 0.13 7.17 -4.05
CA HIS A 238 -1.15 6.51 -3.84
C HIS A 238 -2.30 7.53 -3.71
N SER A 239 -3.52 7.13 -4.16
CA SER A 239 -4.64 8.07 -4.31
C SER A 239 -5.21 8.58 -2.99
N ASN A 240 -5.37 7.72 -1.99
CA ASN A 240 -6.03 8.05 -0.73
C ASN A 240 -5.19 7.79 0.50
N GLY A 241 -4.03 7.23 0.37
CA GLY A 241 -3.30 6.77 1.50
C GLY A 241 -1.81 7.04 1.41
N PHE A 242 -1.12 6.55 2.38
CA PHE A 242 0.33 6.61 2.46
C PHE A 242 0.90 5.19 2.32
N SER A 243 2.10 5.12 1.80
CA SER A 243 2.82 3.86 1.66
C SER A 243 3.41 3.43 2.99
N PHE A 244 3.11 2.20 3.41
CA PHE A 244 3.68 1.64 4.64
C PHE A 244 5.10 1.10 4.45
N SER A 245 5.38 0.51 3.30
CA SER A 245 6.61 -0.25 3.12
C SER A 245 7.06 -0.28 1.65
N PRO A 246 7.52 0.86 1.10
CA PRO A 246 8.07 0.86 -0.23
C PRO A 246 9.38 0.07 -0.28
N CYS A 247 9.65 -0.57 -1.41
CA CYS A 247 10.92 -1.22 -1.66
C CYS A 247 11.49 -0.82 -3.01
N ILE A 248 12.79 -1.00 -3.16
CA ILE A 248 13.48 -0.85 -4.43
C ILE A 248 14.08 -2.18 -4.81
N LEU A 249 13.75 -2.61 -6.01
CA LEU A 249 14.39 -3.76 -6.63
C LEU A 249 15.54 -3.28 -7.51
N SER A 250 16.75 -3.58 -7.08
CA SER A 250 17.99 -3.34 -7.81
C SER A 250 18.73 -4.67 -8.00
N ASN A 251 19.07 -5.00 -9.22
CA ASN A 251 19.84 -6.19 -9.55
C ASN A 251 20.64 -5.94 -10.83
N GLU A 252 21.85 -6.47 -10.92
CA GLU A 252 22.74 -6.30 -12.08
C GLU A 252 22.16 -6.84 -13.39
N LYS A 253 21.29 -7.86 -13.31
CA LYS A 253 20.64 -8.48 -14.47
C LYS A 253 19.42 -7.72 -14.96
N LEU A 254 18.93 -6.74 -14.21
CA LEU A 254 17.80 -5.91 -14.61
C LEU A 254 18.25 -4.74 -15.48
N SER A 255 17.48 -4.42 -16.51
CA SER A 255 17.71 -3.25 -17.36
C SER A 255 17.63 -1.94 -16.59
N GLU A 256 16.76 -1.88 -15.58
CA GLU A 256 16.54 -0.72 -14.71
C GLU A 256 16.13 -1.16 -13.31
N ASN A 257 16.22 -0.24 -12.35
CA ASN A 257 15.70 -0.44 -11.00
C ASN A 257 14.20 -0.12 -10.97
N TYR A 258 13.46 -0.78 -10.10
CA TYR A 258 12.04 -0.55 -9.90
C TYR A 258 11.73 -0.11 -8.49
N ILE A 259 10.80 0.85 -8.37
CA ILE A 259 10.22 1.26 -7.09
C ILE A 259 8.86 0.58 -6.99
N ILE A 260 8.64 -0.18 -5.93
CA ILE A 260 7.39 -0.89 -5.68
C ILE A 260 6.83 -0.37 -4.36
N SER A 261 5.57 0.05 -4.37
CA SER A 261 4.94 0.70 -3.22
C SER A 261 3.57 0.11 -2.96
N GLY A 262 3.33 -0.29 -1.72
CA GLY A 262 2.04 -0.76 -1.24
C GLY A 262 1.47 0.21 -0.20
N ALA A 263 0.16 0.41 -0.19
CA ALA A 263 -0.48 1.41 0.66
C ALA A 263 -1.83 0.95 1.23
N ASP A 264 -2.43 1.84 1.99
CA ASP A 264 -3.79 1.68 2.55
C ASP A 264 -4.90 1.95 1.53
N ASP A 265 -4.58 2.39 0.28
CA ASP A 265 -5.50 2.40 -0.86
C ASP A 265 -5.71 1.00 -1.47
N GLU A 266 -5.30 -0.05 -0.75
CA GLU A 266 -5.46 -1.46 -1.10
C GLU A 266 -4.75 -1.86 -2.40
N SER A 267 -3.75 -1.09 -2.80
CA SER A 267 -3.03 -1.33 -4.04
C SER A 267 -1.51 -1.40 -3.86
N ILE A 268 -0.88 -2.16 -4.75
CA ILE A 268 0.56 -2.15 -4.98
C ILE A 268 0.78 -1.52 -6.35
N LYS A 269 1.64 -0.52 -6.42
CA LYS A 269 2.01 0.18 -7.65
C LYS A 269 3.49 0.06 -7.94
N ILE A 270 3.84 0.01 -9.21
CA ILE A 270 5.20 -0.16 -9.69
C ILE A 270 5.59 1.08 -10.52
N PHE A 271 6.73 1.67 -10.18
CA PHE A 271 7.29 2.83 -10.84
C PHE A 271 8.68 2.49 -11.37
N ASP A 272 9.08 3.15 -12.45
CA ASP A 272 10.47 3.16 -12.87
C ASP A 272 11.34 4.01 -11.93
N PHE A 273 12.64 3.96 -12.10
CA PHE A 273 13.57 4.72 -11.26
C PHE A 273 13.63 6.22 -11.60
N LYS A 274 12.77 6.70 -12.50
CA LYS A 274 12.51 8.12 -12.76
C LYS A 274 11.22 8.60 -12.12
N GLY A 275 10.52 7.70 -11.40
CA GLY A 275 9.27 7.99 -10.71
C GLY A 275 8.03 7.92 -11.60
N LYS A 276 8.17 7.42 -12.84
CA LYS A 276 7.02 7.23 -13.73
C LYS A 276 6.28 5.94 -13.36
N PHE A 277 4.98 6.05 -13.16
CA PHE A 277 4.11 4.87 -12.99
C PHE A 277 4.10 4.02 -14.28
N LEU A 278 4.32 2.72 -14.14
CA LEU A 278 4.44 1.78 -15.26
C LEU A 278 3.11 1.15 -15.70
N ASP A 279 1.97 1.71 -15.27
CA ASP A 279 0.64 1.13 -15.46
C ASP A 279 0.49 -0.32 -14.92
N LYS A 280 1.41 -0.73 -14.06
CA LYS A 280 1.39 -2.00 -13.34
C LYS A 280 0.87 -1.78 -11.92
N GLN A 281 -0.34 -2.29 -11.66
CA GLN A 281 -1.01 -2.19 -10.37
C GLN A 281 -1.63 -3.52 -9.96
N ILE A 282 -1.40 -3.92 -8.72
CA ILE A 282 -2.05 -5.07 -8.09
C ILE A 282 -3.11 -4.54 -7.13
N LYS A 283 -4.38 -4.87 -7.37
CA LYS A 283 -5.46 -4.62 -6.40
C LYS A 283 -5.49 -5.76 -5.40
N VAL A 284 -5.06 -5.50 -4.18
CA VAL A 284 -4.93 -6.50 -3.13
C VAL A 284 -6.24 -6.72 -2.39
N GLY A 285 -7.09 -5.68 -2.31
CA GLY A 285 -8.39 -5.69 -1.62
C GLY A 285 -8.27 -5.61 -0.11
N ASP A 286 -7.12 -5.13 0.40
CA ASP A 286 -6.84 -4.89 1.81
C ASP A 286 -5.57 -4.02 1.94
N TYR A 287 -5.34 -3.44 3.11
CA TYR A 287 -4.14 -2.63 3.38
C TYR A 287 -2.87 -3.45 3.23
N VAL A 288 -1.89 -2.91 2.51
CA VAL A 288 -0.58 -3.53 2.32
C VAL A 288 0.32 -3.13 3.48
N ASN A 289 0.34 -3.93 4.54
CA ASN A 289 1.10 -3.64 5.77
C ASN A 289 2.61 -3.87 5.58
N TYR A 290 2.97 -4.84 4.75
CA TYR A 290 4.35 -5.18 4.43
C TYR A 290 4.50 -5.47 2.95
N LEU A 291 5.60 -5.01 2.37
CA LEU A 291 5.94 -5.22 0.98
C LEU A 291 7.43 -5.47 0.83
N ASP A 292 7.79 -6.41 0.00
CA ASP A 292 9.15 -6.61 -0.48
C ASP A 292 9.16 -7.15 -1.91
N ALA A 293 10.33 -7.13 -2.56
CA ALA A 293 10.52 -7.67 -3.89
C ALA A 293 11.80 -8.48 -3.97
N TYR A 294 11.75 -9.56 -4.72
CA TYR A 294 12.83 -10.50 -4.87
C TYR A 294 13.07 -10.84 -6.34
N TYR A 295 14.32 -10.74 -6.78
CA TYR A 295 14.74 -11.23 -8.08
C TYR A 295 15.37 -12.62 -7.95
N GLU A 296 14.73 -13.62 -8.55
CA GLU A 296 15.22 -14.99 -8.56
C GLU A 296 16.19 -15.20 -9.73
N ASN A 297 17.47 -15.23 -9.41
CA ASN A 297 18.54 -15.31 -10.39
C ASN A 297 18.48 -16.52 -11.32
N GLU A 298 18.04 -17.67 -10.79
CA GLU A 298 17.98 -18.94 -11.54
C GLU A 298 16.88 -18.94 -12.60
N LYS A 299 15.76 -18.30 -12.31
CA LYS A 299 14.60 -18.23 -13.21
C LYS A 299 14.51 -16.93 -13.99
N GLY A 300 15.30 -15.92 -13.62
CA GLY A 300 15.21 -14.58 -14.19
C GLY A 300 13.87 -13.88 -13.90
N LYS A 301 13.20 -14.24 -12.79
CA LYS A 301 11.88 -13.74 -12.42
C LYS A 301 11.91 -12.81 -11.23
N ILE A 302 11.00 -11.83 -11.25
CA ILE A 302 10.77 -10.94 -10.12
C ILE A 302 9.47 -11.35 -9.42
N PHE A 303 9.53 -11.43 -8.11
CA PHE A 303 8.40 -11.69 -7.24
C PHE A 303 8.15 -10.51 -6.31
N ILE A 304 6.87 -10.16 -6.13
CA ILE A 304 6.41 -9.15 -5.18
C ILE A 304 5.75 -9.87 -4.01
N ILE A 305 6.28 -9.68 -2.81
CA ILE A 305 5.82 -10.30 -1.58
C ILE A 305 5.01 -9.27 -0.79
N ASN A 306 3.77 -9.56 -0.46
CA ASN A 306 2.96 -8.66 0.34
C ASN A 306 2.23 -9.37 1.49
N GLY A 307 2.20 -8.68 2.63
CA GLY A 307 1.42 -9.05 3.80
C GLY A 307 0.28 -8.08 4.04
N THR A 308 -0.91 -8.61 4.30
CA THR A 308 -2.13 -7.87 4.60
C THR A 308 -2.80 -8.41 5.87
N SER A 309 -3.97 -7.89 6.26
CA SER A 309 -4.76 -8.48 7.34
C SER A 309 -5.41 -9.82 6.95
N ARG A 310 -5.47 -10.12 5.65
CA ARG A 310 -6.09 -11.34 5.10
C ARG A 310 -5.10 -12.41 4.69
N GLY A 311 -3.81 -12.21 4.95
CA GLY A 311 -2.79 -13.20 4.69
C GLY A 311 -1.61 -12.70 3.88
N LEU A 312 -0.74 -13.64 3.56
CA LEU A 312 0.50 -13.44 2.83
C LEU A 312 0.36 -13.96 1.40
N LYS A 313 0.75 -13.13 0.43
CA LYS A 313 0.75 -13.48 -1.00
C LYS A 313 2.05 -13.10 -1.67
N VAL A 314 2.36 -13.84 -2.71
CA VAL A 314 3.44 -13.53 -3.64
C VAL A 314 2.83 -13.38 -5.03
N HIS A 315 3.21 -12.33 -5.73
CA HIS A 315 2.76 -12.03 -7.09
C HIS A 315 3.94 -12.11 -8.06
N ASP A 316 3.65 -12.52 -9.28
CA ASP A 316 4.57 -12.39 -10.41
C ASP A 316 4.62 -10.92 -10.84
N PHE A 317 5.79 -10.37 -11.04
CA PHE A 317 5.97 -8.96 -11.43
C PHE A 317 5.52 -8.69 -12.86
N ASP A 318 5.66 -9.66 -13.78
CA ASP A 318 5.45 -9.43 -15.21
C ASP A 318 3.98 -9.21 -15.54
N ASP A 319 3.11 -10.06 -15.02
CA ASP A 319 1.67 -10.02 -15.28
C ASP A 319 0.82 -9.60 -14.06
N CYS A 320 1.46 -9.33 -12.91
CA CYS A 320 0.81 -8.98 -11.66
C CYS A 320 -0.13 -10.06 -11.09
N SER A 321 -0.06 -11.28 -11.60
CA SER A 321 -0.88 -12.40 -11.13
C SER A 321 -0.40 -12.95 -9.78
N VAL A 322 -1.30 -13.64 -9.08
CA VAL A 322 -0.93 -14.32 -7.83
C VAL A 322 -0.09 -15.56 -8.15
N TYR A 323 1.19 -15.53 -7.80
CA TYR A 323 2.08 -16.68 -7.90
C TYR A 323 1.81 -17.70 -6.81
N LYS A 324 1.71 -17.25 -5.54
CA LYS A 324 1.44 -18.10 -4.37
C LYS A 324 0.59 -17.39 -3.33
N THR A 325 -0.25 -18.15 -2.64
CA THR A 325 -0.97 -17.73 -1.44
C THR A 325 -0.55 -18.65 -0.28
N TYR A 326 -0.19 -18.04 0.84
CA TYR A 326 0.20 -18.75 2.06
C TYR A 326 -0.98 -18.75 3.00
N TYR A 327 -1.62 -19.91 3.13
CA TYR A 327 -2.88 -20.04 3.85
C TYR A 327 -2.67 -20.23 5.35
N GLU A 328 -3.37 -19.42 6.12
CA GLU A 328 -3.44 -19.49 7.57
C GLU A 328 -4.84 -19.93 8.01
N LYS A 329 -4.92 -20.72 9.09
CA LYS A 329 -6.21 -21.10 9.68
C LYS A 329 -6.99 -19.88 10.18
N GLU A 330 -6.28 -18.93 10.72
CA GLU A 330 -6.81 -17.68 11.26
C GLU A 330 -5.98 -16.50 10.75
N PRO A 331 -6.33 -15.86 9.65
CA PRO A 331 -5.62 -14.71 9.14
C PRO A 331 -5.51 -13.58 10.16
N SER A 332 -4.37 -12.91 10.17
CA SER A 332 -4.12 -11.73 10.98
C SER A 332 -3.20 -10.77 10.25
N PRO A 333 -3.17 -9.49 10.63
CA PRO A 333 -2.27 -8.54 10.00
C PRO A 333 -0.81 -8.95 10.16
N HIS A 334 -0.10 -9.09 9.02
CA HIS A 334 1.33 -9.34 9.00
C HIS A 334 2.09 -8.07 9.30
N ALA A 335 2.94 -8.11 10.32
CA ALA A 335 3.74 -6.96 10.75
C ALA A 335 5.08 -6.90 10.03
N TYR A 336 5.69 -8.05 9.76
CA TYR A 336 7.01 -8.14 9.15
C TYR A 336 7.22 -9.46 8.42
N ILE A 337 7.96 -9.43 7.31
CA ILE A 337 8.29 -10.60 6.51
C ILE A 337 9.79 -10.57 6.18
N ILE A 338 10.44 -11.71 6.25
CA ILE A 338 11.82 -11.90 5.82
C ILE A 338 11.86 -13.00 4.76
N LEU A 339 12.44 -12.72 3.60
CA LEU A 339 12.84 -13.75 2.67
C LEU A 339 14.27 -14.17 2.99
N HIS A 340 14.47 -15.46 3.22
CA HIS A 340 15.72 -16.02 3.69
C HIS A 340 16.10 -17.25 2.87
N LYS A 341 17.36 -17.33 2.42
CA LYS A 341 17.92 -18.54 1.85
C LYS A 341 18.51 -19.38 2.96
N ASN A 342 17.86 -20.48 3.29
CA ASN A 342 18.37 -21.44 4.23
C ASN A 342 19.41 -22.34 3.50
N GLU A 343 20.69 -22.04 3.70
CA GLU A 343 21.80 -22.74 3.01
C GLU A 343 21.91 -24.20 3.44
N GLU A 344 21.66 -24.51 4.72
CA GLU A 344 21.72 -25.89 5.24
C GLU A 344 20.68 -26.80 4.58
N LYS A 345 19.49 -26.25 4.30
CA LYS A 345 18.36 -26.97 3.70
C LYS A 345 18.24 -26.73 2.19
N ASN A 346 19.12 -25.90 1.64
CA ASN A 346 19.15 -25.48 0.24
C ASN A 346 17.76 -25.07 -0.29
N ARG A 347 17.04 -24.19 0.46
CA ARG A 347 15.72 -23.72 0.08
C ARG A 347 15.49 -22.27 0.47
N MET A 348 14.60 -21.61 -0.28
CA MET A 348 14.11 -20.28 0.08
C MET A 348 12.97 -20.40 1.09
N GLU A 349 13.06 -19.66 2.18
CA GLU A 349 12.05 -19.59 3.25
C GLU A 349 11.51 -18.18 3.39
N LEU A 350 10.19 -18.08 3.64
CA LEU A 350 9.56 -16.88 4.14
C LEU A 350 9.35 -17.03 5.64
N ILE A 351 9.85 -16.07 6.40
CA ILE A 351 9.60 -15.97 7.84
C ILE A 351 8.70 -14.76 8.05
N ASP A 352 7.50 -14.97 8.52
CA ASP A 352 6.54 -13.92 8.80
C ASP A 352 6.19 -13.82 10.29
N ALA A 353 5.87 -12.62 10.72
CA ALA A 353 5.37 -12.33 12.05
C ALA A 353 4.06 -11.55 11.98
N ASP A 354 3.10 -11.90 12.82
CA ASP A 354 1.78 -11.32 12.81
C ASP A 354 1.38 -10.63 14.12
N MET A 355 0.30 -9.83 14.05
CA MET A 355 -0.25 -9.11 15.20
C MET A 355 -1.01 -10.01 16.20
N LYS A 356 -1.17 -11.30 15.94
CA LYS A 356 -1.63 -12.29 16.93
C LYS A 356 -0.47 -12.94 17.69
N GLY A 357 0.78 -12.59 17.34
CA GLY A 357 1.99 -13.12 17.97
C GLY A 357 2.38 -14.51 17.45
N PHE A 358 2.12 -14.79 16.20
CA PHE A 358 2.66 -15.96 15.55
C PHE A 358 3.87 -15.58 14.68
N ILE A 359 4.89 -16.40 14.73
CA ILE A 359 5.98 -16.42 13.76
C ILE A 359 5.84 -17.72 12.99
N ARG A 360 5.78 -17.63 11.66
CA ARG A 360 5.64 -18.79 10.79
C ARG A 360 6.81 -18.84 9.82
N ILE A 361 7.24 -20.03 9.51
CA ILE A 361 8.26 -20.30 8.51
C ILE A 361 7.63 -21.11 7.41
N TRP A 362 7.71 -20.61 6.19
CA TRP A 362 7.12 -21.20 5.00
C TRP A 362 8.19 -21.54 3.98
N ASN A 363 7.99 -22.62 3.23
CA ASN A 363 8.74 -22.81 1.99
C ASN A 363 8.23 -21.83 0.92
N PHE A 364 9.11 -20.97 0.40
CA PHE A 364 8.73 -19.92 -0.55
C PHE A 364 8.07 -20.44 -1.83
N HIS A 365 8.61 -21.50 -2.42
CA HIS A 365 8.12 -21.99 -3.71
C HIS A 365 6.89 -22.88 -3.61
N THR A 366 6.75 -23.62 -2.53
CA THR A 366 5.63 -24.57 -2.36
C THR A 366 4.48 -24.00 -1.53
N ALA A 367 4.70 -22.89 -0.84
CA ALA A 367 3.82 -22.31 0.16
C ALA A 367 3.50 -23.28 1.34
N LYS A 368 4.33 -24.30 1.52
CA LYS A 368 4.18 -25.24 2.65
C LYS A 368 4.59 -24.55 3.95
N LEU A 369 3.75 -24.61 4.98
CA LEU A 369 4.09 -24.21 6.34
C LEU A 369 5.09 -25.21 6.91
N LEU A 370 6.24 -24.73 7.36
CA LEU A 370 7.32 -25.57 7.89
C LEU A 370 7.32 -25.55 9.42
N LYS A 371 7.14 -24.38 10.01
CA LYS A 371 7.14 -24.19 11.47
C LYS A 371 6.21 -23.08 11.89
N THR A 372 5.65 -23.21 13.09
CA THR A 372 4.89 -22.17 13.79
C THR A 372 5.46 -21.99 15.20
N ILE A 373 5.71 -20.76 15.58
CA ILE A 373 6.16 -20.38 16.92
C ILE A 373 5.14 -19.39 17.48
N LYS A 374 4.57 -19.72 18.64
CA LYS A 374 3.65 -18.83 19.34
C LYS A 374 4.43 -17.96 20.32
N MET A 375 4.39 -16.64 20.10
CA MET A 375 4.96 -15.66 20.99
C MET A 375 3.96 -15.27 22.10
N GLU A 376 4.49 -14.78 23.22
CA GLU A 376 3.69 -14.34 24.37
C GLU A 376 2.90 -13.05 24.08
N THR A 377 3.30 -12.30 23.06
CA THR A 377 2.75 -10.98 22.73
C THR A 377 2.80 -10.72 21.22
N ILE A 378 2.16 -9.65 20.79
CA ILE A 378 2.24 -9.13 19.42
C ILE A 378 3.71 -8.92 19.01
N VAL A 379 4.05 -9.33 17.81
CA VAL A 379 5.37 -9.11 17.21
C VAL A 379 5.26 -7.98 16.18
N ASN A 380 5.99 -6.88 16.43
CA ASN A 380 6.01 -5.71 15.56
C ASN A 380 7.13 -5.78 14.50
N GLY A 381 8.21 -6.48 14.78
CA GLY A 381 9.32 -6.63 13.87
C GLY A 381 10.16 -7.84 14.20
N ILE A 382 10.81 -8.39 13.18
CA ILE A 382 11.72 -9.53 13.29
C ILE A 382 13.03 -9.23 12.56
N CYS A 383 14.10 -9.85 13.03
CA CYS A 383 15.41 -9.77 12.42
C CYS A 383 16.16 -11.09 12.63
N LEU A 384 16.64 -11.72 11.56
CA LEU A 384 17.52 -12.87 11.69
C LEU A 384 18.85 -12.45 12.32
N TRP A 385 19.23 -13.16 13.38
CA TRP A 385 20.58 -13.07 13.92
C TRP A 385 21.54 -13.91 13.06
N ASP A 386 21.12 -15.12 12.77
CA ASP A 386 21.76 -16.07 11.86
C ASP A 386 20.69 -17.04 11.31
N ASN A 387 21.10 -18.18 10.73
CA ASN A 387 20.16 -19.18 10.21
C ASN A 387 19.32 -19.87 11.29
N ARG A 388 19.67 -19.74 12.56
CA ARG A 388 19.02 -20.41 13.69
C ARG A 388 18.27 -19.47 14.62
N PHE A 389 18.81 -18.27 14.86
CA PHE A 389 18.27 -17.37 15.86
C PHE A 389 17.58 -16.16 15.25
N LEU A 390 16.48 -15.76 15.84
CA LEU A 390 15.66 -14.63 15.43
C LEU A 390 15.50 -13.65 16.60
N ALA A 391 15.77 -12.38 16.39
CA ALA A 391 15.41 -11.32 17.31
C ALA A 391 14.02 -10.78 16.95
N THR A 392 13.18 -10.53 17.96
CA THR A 392 11.82 -9.99 17.78
C THR A 392 11.63 -8.74 18.62
N SER A 393 10.91 -7.76 18.06
CA SER A 393 10.38 -6.60 18.79
C SER A 393 8.87 -6.75 18.98
N GLY A 394 8.32 -6.23 20.05
CA GLY A 394 6.90 -6.45 20.35
C GLY A 394 6.33 -5.53 21.41
N ARG A 395 5.07 -5.77 21.76
CA ARG A 395 4.27 -4.89 22.63
C ARG A 395 4.72 -4.86 24.10
N ASP A 396 5.51 -5.81 24.53
CA ASP A 396 5.95 -5.95 25.92
C ASP A 396 7.28 -5.23 26.26
N ALA A 397 7.69 -4.29 25.42
CA ALA A 397 8.91 -3.49 25.60
C ALA A 397 10.22 -4.28 25.62
N ASN A 398 10.22 -5.57 25.30
CA ASN A 398 11.42 -6.40 25.27
C ASN A 398 11.80 -6.77 23.84
N ILE A 399 13.10 -6.94 23.61
CA ILE A 399 13.59 -7.68 22.47
C ILE A 399 13.73 -9.13 22.90
N LYS A 400 13.09 -10.05 22.21
CA LYS A 400 13.18 -11.49 22.53
C LYS A 400 14.04 -12.18 21.48
N LEU A 401 14.87 -13.09 21.95
CA LEU A 401 15.68 -13.94 21.10
C LEU A 401 15.04 -15.32 21.07
N VAL A 402 14.76 -15.79 19.87
CA VAL A 402 14.02 -17.03 19.60
C VAL A 402 14.92 -17.99 18.86
N ASP A 403 15.05 -19.22 19.34
CA ASP A 403 15.64 -20.32 18.59
C ASP A 403 14.62 -20.96 17.68
N LEU A 404 14.84 -20.84 16.38
CA LEU A 404 13.94 -21.37 15.35
C LEU A 404 13.93 -22.91 15.31
N LYS A 405 14.96 -23.56 15.85
CA LYS A 405 15.06 -25.01 15.92
C LYS A 405 14.20 -25.57 17.05
N SER A 406 14.39 -25.08 18.26
CA SER A 406 13.63 -25.51 19.44
C SER A 406 12.28 -24.83 19.60
N LYS A 407 12.01 -23.77 18.83
CA LYS A 407 10.81 -22.91 18.92
C LYS A 407 10.67 -22.20 20.28
N LYS A 408 11.76 -22.04 21.02
CA LYS A 408 11.76 -21.44 22.37
C LYS A 408 12.32 -20.03 22.37
N ILE A 409 11.76 -19.20 23.26
CA ILE A 409 12.40 -17.91 23.62
C ILE A 409 13.59 -18.26 24.52
N ILE A 410 14.80 -17.89 24.11
CA ILE A 410 16.04 -18.21 24.83
C ILE A 410 16.58 -17.05 25.64
N ASN A 411 16.23 -15.80 25.27
CA ASN A 411 16.66 -14.62 26.01
C ASN A 411 15.64 -13.47 25.82
N LYS A 412 15.59 -12.57 26.84
CA LYS A 412 14.78 -11.34 26.82
C LYS A 412 15.68 -10.16 27.18
N LEU A 413 15.84 -9.23 26.24
CA LEU A 413 16.62 -8.01 26.45
C LEU A 413 15.67 -6.91 26.92
N SER A 414 15.74 -6.59 28.20
CA SER A 414 14.90 -5.57 28.83
C SER A 414 15.65 -4.23 28.93
N GLY A 415 14.95 -3.12 28.77
CA GLY A 415 15.54 -1.79 28.86
C GLY A 415 14.77 -0.69 28.13
N HIS A 416 13.88 -1.03 27.21
CA HIS A 416 12.89 -0.10 26.71
C HIS A 416 11.75 0.09 27.71
N GLU A 417 11.14 1.28 27.72
CA GLU A 417 10.02 1.61 28.61
C GLU A 417 8.66 1.43 27.95
N LYS A 418 8.64 1.40 26.63
CA LYS A 418 7.44 1.24 25.82
C LYS A 418 7.62 0.12 24.81
N GLU A 419 6.51 -0.25 24.14
CA GLU A 419 6.52 -1.25 23.10
C GLU A 419 7.66 -1.02 22.09
N THR A 420 8.37 -2.08 21.75
CA THR A 420 9.43 -2.03 20.75
C THR A 420 8.82 -2.20 19.37
N LEU A 421 9.16 -1.28 18.46
CA LEU A 421 8.56 -1.19 17.12
C LEU A 421 9.37 -1.95 16.07
N SER A 422 10.69 -1.89 16.17
CA SER A 422 11.57 -2.48 15.17
C SER A 422 12.89 -2.94 15.81
N VAL A 423 13.50 -3.95 15.22
CA VAL A 423 14.83 -4.46 15.58
C VAL A 423 15.60 -4.84 14.31
N LYS A 424 16.88 -4.52 14.27
CA LYS A 424 17.79 -4.82 13.17
C LYS A 424 19.14 -5.29 13.69
N LYS A 425 19.80 -6.19 12.95
CA LYS A 425 21.16 -6.64 13.23
C LYS A 425 22.17 -5.84 12.42
N ILE A 426 23.31 -5.56 13.02
CA ILE A 426 24.47 -4.96 12.36
C ILE A 426 25.75 -5.41 13.06
N ASN A 427 26.85 -5.47 12.33
CA ASN A 427 28.17 -5.67 12.90
C ASN A 427 28.89 -4.32 13.03
N ILE A 428 29.41 -4.03 14.22
CA ILE A 428 30.16 -2.83 14.56
C ILE A 428 31.53 -3.27 15.05
N SER A 429 32.62 -2.74 14.50
CA SER A 429 33.98 -3.22 14.80
C SER A 429 34.31 -3.26 16.30
N LYS A 430 33.84 -2.26 17.03
CA LYS A 430 34.04 -2.14 18.49
C LYS A 430 33.24 -3.15 19.32
N TYR A 431 32.07 -3.54 18.84
CA TYR A 431 31.09 -4.30 19.62
C TYR A 431 30.79 -5.69 19.04
N GLY A 432 31.31 -6.01 17.86
CA GLY A 432 30.94 -7.23 17.13
C GLY A 432 29.52 -7.15 16.57
N ASP A 433 28.85 -8.30 16.56
CA ASP A 433 27.45 -8.39 16.15
C ASP A 433 26.54 -7.75 17.21
N CYS A 434 25.69 -6.82 16.76
CA CYS A 434 24.83 -6.02 17.60
C CYS A 434 23.39 -6.04 17.10
N LEU A 435 22.46 -5.71 18.01
CA LEU A 435 21.10 -5.34 17.64
C LEU A 435 20.89 -3.84 17.87
N VAL A 436 20.18 -3.21 16.95
CA VAL A 436 19.64 -1.85 17.10
C VAL A 436 18.13 -1.97 17.17
N SER A 437 17.50 -1.33 18.16
CA SER A 437 16.05 -1.36 18.34
C SER A 437 15.49 0.02 18.59
N LEU A 438 14.22 0.20 18.22
CA LEU A 438 13.44 1.44 18.39
C LEU A 438 12.19 1.12 19.20
N ASP A 439 11.85 1.97 20.17
CA ASP A 439 10.58 1.90 20.89
C ASP A 439 9.62 3.05 20.53
N ARG A 440 8.39 2.96 21.04
CA ARG A 440 7.31 3.92 20.81
C ARG A 440 7.54 5.31 21.42
N ASN A 441 8.53 5.48 22.29
CA ASN A 441 8.95 6.79 22.78
C ASN A 441 9.99 7.45 21.85
N GLY A 442 10.36 6.79 20.75
CA GLY A 442 11.40 7.25 19.84
C GLY A 442 12.80 7.03 20.37
N VAL A 443 12.97 6.10 21.33
CA VAL A 443 14.28 5.76 21.90
C VAL A 443 14.93 4.67 21.07
N ILE A 444 16.13 4.93 20.58
CA ILE A 444 16.94 3.97 19.84
C ILE A 444 18.05 3.44 20.75
N LYS A 445 18.12 2.12 20.87
CA LYS A 445 19.09 1.42 21.72
C LYS A 445 19.97 0.47 20.95
N LEU A 446 21.22 0.36 21.41
CA LEU A 446 22.20 -0.62 20.98
C LEU A 446 22.33 -1.74 22.01
N TRP A 447 22.39 -2.97 21.54
CA TRP A 447 22.60 -4.19 22.31
C TRP A 447 23.80 -4.92 21.72
N SER A 448 24.77 -5.25 22.55
CA SER A 448 26.00 -5.93 22.13
C SER A 448 26.31 -7.17 22.98
N LEU A 449 27.19 -8.00 22.51
CA LEU A 449 27.69 -9.17 23.22
C LEU A 449 28.45 -8.81 24.51
#